data_e785c30cffe362b3b9fc795f491f781b
#
_entry.id   e785c30cffe362b3b9fc795f491f781b
#
_cell.length_a   1.000
_cell.length_b   1.000
_cell.length_c   1.000
_cell.angle_alpha   90.00
_cell.angle_beta   90.00
_cell.angle_gamma   90.00
#
_symmetry.space_group_name_H-M   'P 1'
#
loop_
_entity.id
_entity.type
_entity.pdbx_description
1 polymer ?
#
loop_
_entity_poly.entity_id
_entity_poly.type
_entity_poly.pdbx_seq_one_letter_code
_entity_poly.pdbx_strand_id
1 'polypeptide(L)'
;MRRWSIFVTLAAVTVGGCKSVREMISARPEVVADAQGQQLRVERLAKLMASIKGMPMSKEAADFVANVWVDYTLFTQAIAAGRNLTDSATTAASLWPDIAEARGVRWHDSLIARRVPLRPEVADSIYDANTVRILQHILIRLEPNAEPPARAAARKKADQVYARVKSGANFAQLAKQFSDDPGSKQDGGYLPAAPRGKWVTAFDSAGWTLEPGAITPIVESPFGYHIIRRPPAAEVRDRLLPFAREQVGARIDSVYLDSLATRKKLVVPSGAPSLIRKALADRNAAATSTEALATFEGGSVTVGYFLRWVGALGPSWLADLQTRPDSSLTQFVRLIAQNQILLAQADSAGVRLSPEEWASLQQRFRGQVDTLRMVLDVAGGDVADPATAAADRARVAALKLDAFFDRLAAGHSRPRPMPGQLAQVLREGATFSVNPAALERTIELAKQYKLAADSAQTAPVQKPVVPAPGAPPVGAAPGAKP
;
A
#
# COMPACT_ATOMS: atom_id res chain seq x y z
N MET A 1 61.08 23.66 -30.81
CA MET A 1 60.06 22.77 -30.29
C MET A 1 59.63 23.29 -28.91
N ARG A 2 58.58 24.11 -28.86
CA ARG A 2 58.08 24.73 -27.64
C ARG A 2 56.92 23.90 -27.12
N ARG A 3 57.04 23.31 -25.93
CA ARG A 3 55.97 22.68 -25.19
C ARG A 3 55.21 23.75 -24.44
N TRP A 4 53.90 23.88 -24.74
CA TRP A 4 52.95 24.66 -23.95
C TRP A 4 52.26 23.74 -22.97
N SER A 5 52.50 23.97 -21.68
CA SER A 5 51.77 23.35 -20.60
C SER A 5 50.56 24.22 -20.29
N ILE A 6 49.37 23.72 -20.54
CA ILE A 6 48.12 24.36 -20.12
C ILE A 6 47.83 23.91 -18.68
N PHE A 7 47.96 24.84 -17.73
CA PHE A 7 47.46 24.64 -16.37
C PHE A 7 45.93 24.78 -16.37
N VAL A 8 45.19 23.68 -16.21
CA VAL A 8 43.76 23.70 -15.90
C VAL A 8 43.66 23.87 -14.38
N THR A 9 43.29 25.04 -13.93
CA THR A 9 42.93 25.32 -12.54
C THR A 9 41.54 24.75 -12.31
N LEU A 10 41.48 23.60 -11.64
CA LEU A 10 40.24 23.01 -11.16
C LEU A 10 39.76 23.82 -9.94
N ALA A 11 38.78 24.70 -10.13
CA ALA A 11 38.10 25.35 -9.02
C ALA A 11 37.24 24.30 -8.29
N ALA A 12 37.71 23.86 -7.13
CA ALA A 12 36.93 23.05 -6.22
C ALA A 12 35.79 23.91 -5.66
N VAL A 13 34.58 23.75 -6.24
CA VAL A 13 33.35 24.24 -5.62
C VAL A 13 33.07 23.34 -4.43
N THR A 14 33.41 23.80 -3.25
CA THR A 14 33.07 23.13 -2.00
C THR A 14 31.56 23.07 -1.84
N VAL A 15 31.01 21.88 -1.87
CA VAL A 15 29.60 21.57 -1.55
C VAL A 15 29.43 21.80 -0.03
N GLY A 16 29.25 23.05 0.35
CA GLY A 16 28.92 23.50 1.72
C GLY A 16 27.41 23.72 1.93
N GLY A 17 26.56 23.29 0.96
CA GLY A 17 25.16 23.72 0.91
C GLY A 17 24.20 23.09 1.93
N CYS A 18 24.46 21.89 2.43
CA CYS A 18 23.46 21.20 3.25
C CYS A 18 23.40 21.61 4.72
N LYS A 19 24.49 22.11 5.29
CA LYS A 19 24.47 22.60 6.68
C LYS A 19 23.82 23.98 6.80
N SER A 20 24.01 24.86 5.86
CA SER A 20 23.50 26.24 5.90
C SER A 20 21.98 26.35 5.78
N VAL A 21 21.32 25.47 5.01
CA VAL A 21 19.84 25.46 4.85
C VAL A 21 19.18 24.99 6.14
N ARG A 22 19.71 23.95 6.77
CA ARG A 22 19.19 23.44 8.05
C ARG A 22 19.36 24.43 9.19
N GLU A 23 20.50 25.13 9.24
CA GLU A 23 20.77 26.21 10.23
C GLU A 23 19.89 27.43 9.98
N MET A 24 19.64 27.82 8.72
CA MET A 24 18.75 28.95 8.41
C MET A 24 17.28 28.65 8.75
N ILE A 25 16.83 27.40 8.69
CA ILE A 25 15.45 27.01 9.00
C ILE A 25 15.24 26.82 10.50
N SER A 26 16.23 26.29 11.22
CA SER A 26 16.18 26.28 12.69
C SER A 26 16.17 27.68 13.31
N ALA A 27 16.65 28.69 12.58
CA ALA A 27 16.55 30.09 12.94
C ALA A 27 15.17 30.74 12.66
N ARG A 28 14.25 30.03 11.96
CA ARG A 28 12.90 30.52 11.68
C ARG A 28 11.84 29.70 12.44
N PRO A 29 11.59 30.04 13.70
CA PRO A 29 10.75 29.23 14.58
C PRO A 29 9.28 29.10 14.10
N GLU A 30 8.83 29.96 13.17
CA GLU A 30 7.47 30.00 12.65
C GLU A 30 7.28 29.20 11.36
N VAL A 31 8.34 28.57 10.82
CA VAL A 31 8.29 27.78 9.59
C VAL A 31 8.41 26.28 9.92
N VAL A 32 7.39 25.52 9.58
CA VAL A 32 7.34 24.06 9.76
C VAL A 32 8.02 23.33 8.63
N ALA A 33 7.76 23.77 7.40
CA ALA A 33 8.36 23.17 6.21
C ALA A 33 8.64 24.24 5.16
N ASP A 34 9.68 24.01 4.37
CA ASP A 34 10.02 24.78 3.18
C ASP A 34 10.17 23.81 2.00
N ALA A 35 9.58 24.11 0.86
CA ALA A 35 9.71 23.33 -0.36
C ALA A 35 9.78 24.29 -1.56
N GLN A 36 10.92 24.31 -2.25
CA GLN A 36 11.17 25.19 -3.42
C GLN A 36 10.90 26.69 -3.10
N GLY A 37 11.20 27.13 -1.85
CA GLY A 37 10.98 28.50 -1.39
C GLY A 37 9.54 28.82 -0.92
N GLN A 38 8.61 27.88 -1.03
CA GLN A 38 7.29 28.00 -0.38
C GLN A 38 7.36 27.54 1.06
N GLN A 39 6.62 28.21 1.96
CA GLN A 39 6.72 27.96 3.39
C GLN A 39 5.37 27.57 4.00
N LEU A 40 5.37 26.44 4.70
CA LEU A 40 4.29 26.07 5.60
C LEU A 40 4.57 26.63 7.00
N ARG A 41 3.69 27.53 7.45
CA ARG A 41 3.83 28.15 8.78
C ARG A 41 3.18 27.33 9.88
N VAL A 42 3.71 27.45 11.09
CA VAL A 42 3.18 26.83 12.32
C VAL A 42 1.68 27.07 12.48
N GLU A 43 1.25 28.33 12.35
CA GLU A 43 -0.16 28.70 12.50
C GLU A 43 -1.08 28.02 11.50
N ARG A 44 -0.64 27.92 10.22
CA ARG A 44 -1.43 27.30 9.15
C ARG A 44 -1.58 25.79 9.38
N LEU A 45 -0.50 25.11 9.73
CA LEU A 45 -0.55 23.68 10.03
C LEU A 45 -1.37 23.41 11.29
N ALA A 46 -1.26 24.24 12.33
CA ALA A 46 -2.04 24.11 13.56
C ALA A 46 -3.55 24.25 13.31
N LYS A 47 -3.96 25.26 12.51
CA LYS A 47 -5.36 25.43 12.10
C LYS A 47 -5.88 24.24 11.31
N LEU A 48 -5.09 23.74 10.36
CA LEU A 48 -5.44 22.56 9.56
C LEU A 48 -5.62 21.33 10.45
N MET A 49 -4.69 21.05 11.36
CA MET A 49 -4.80 19.91 12.28
C MET A 49 -6.03 20.02 13.19
N ALA A 50 -6.31 21.22 13.73
CA ALA A 50 -7.45 21.44 14.61
C ALA A 50 -8.80 21.25 13.91
N SER A 51 -8.89 21.56 12.61
CA SER A 51 -10.13 21.48 11.82
C SER A 51 -10.47 20.07 11.35
N ILE A 52 -9.48 19.17 11.21
CA ILE A 52 -9.72 17.80 10.75
C ILE A 52 -10.26 16.95 11.90
N LYS A 53 -11.50 16.48 11.75
CA LYS A 53 -12.14 15.61 12.75
C LYS A 53 -11.36 14.32 12.97
N GLY A 54 -11.03 14.03 14.24
CA GLY A 54 -10.30 12.81 14.62
C GLY A 54 -8.78 12.87 14.36
N MET A 55 -8.22 14.02 13.95
CA MET A 55 -6.78 14.18 13.79
C MET A 55 -6.07 14.06 15.15
N PRO A 56 -5.09 13.14 15.29
CA PRO A 56 -4.28 13.08 16.51
C PRO A 56 -3.42 14.35 16.69
N MET A 57 -3.38 14.88 17.89
CA MET A 57 -2.51 16.02 18.24
C MET A 57 -1.13 15.50 18.68
N SER A 58 -0.45 14.79 17.76
CA SER A 58 0.85 14.17 17.98
C SER A 58 1.89 14.68 16.99
N LYS A 59 3.16 14.49 17.32
CA LYS A 59 4.29 14.87 16.46
C LYS A 59 4.29 14.11 15.14
N GLU A 60 3.94 12.84 15.18
CA GLU A 60 3.86 11.96 14.01
C GLU A 60 2.77 12.44 13.05
N ALA A 61 1.62 12.87 13.58
CA ALA A 61 0.54 13.41 12.76
C ALA A 61 0.93 14.77 12.14
N ALA A 62 1.58 15.64 12.90
CA ALA A 62 2.06 16.93 12.40
C ALA A 62 3.15 16.73 11.33
N ASP A 63 4.11 15.82 11.55
CA ASP A 63 5.14 15.44 10.58
C ASP A 63 4.52 14.87 9.30
N PHE A 64 3.55 13.97 9.44
CA PHE A 64 2.83 13.41 8.30
C PHE A 64 2.17 14.48 7.43
N VAL A 65 1.41 15.40 8.05
CA VAL A 65 0.72 16.46 7.29
C VAL A 65 1.73 17.43 6.66
N ALA A 66 2.81 17.78 7.36
CA ALA A 66 3.88 18.60 6.82
C ALA A 66 4.56 17.94 5.60
N ASN A 67 4.81 16.65 5.66
CA ASN A 67 5.39 15.89 4.54
C ASN A 67 4.41 15.77 3.36
N VAL A 68 3.11 15.59 3.59
CA VAL A 68 2.08 15.64 2.53
C VAL A 68 2.05 17.02 1.86
N TRP A 69 2.17 18.10 2.64
CA TRP A 69 2.25 19.45 2.09
C TRP A 69 3.51 19.62 1.22
N VAL A 70 4.66 19.14 1.67
CA VAL A 70 5.91 19.14 0.87
C VAL A 70 5.70 18.41 -0.45
N ASP A 71 5.15 17.19 -0.41
CA ASP A 71 4.93 16.37 -1.61
C ASP A 71 4.01 17.05 -2.63
N TYR A 72 2.92 17.65 -2.14
CA TYR A 72 1.97 18.37 -3.00
C TYR A 72 2.57 19.67 -3.53
N THR A 73 3.40 20.36 -2.75
CA THR A 73 4.14 21.54 -3.22
C THR A 73 5.08 21.15 -4.36
N LEU A 74 5.89 20.12 -4.18
CA LEU A 74 6.79 19.63 -5.21
C LEU A 74 6.05 19.18 -6.47
N PHE A 75 4.91 18.52 -6.31
CA PHE A 75 4.07 18.09 -7.43
C PHE A 75 3.52 19.30 -8.21
N THR A 76 2.90 20.26 -7.53
CA THR A 76 2.30 21.44 -8.18
C THR A 76 3.37 22.31 -8.85
N GLN A 77 4.53 22.46 -8.23
CA GLN A 77 5.68 23.18 -8.81
C GLN A 77 6.26 22.46 -10.04
N ALA A 78 6.31 21.12 -10.02
CA ALA A 78 6.74 20.35 -11.19
C ALA A 78 5.80 20.54 -12.39
N ILE A 79 4.47 20.57 -12.14
CA ILE A 79 3.47 20.86 -13.18
C ILE A 79 3.66 22.31 -13.69
N ALA A 80 3.81 23.29 -12.80
CA ALA A 80 4.03 24.68 -13.15
C ALA A 80 5.33 24.89 -13.97
N ALA A 81 6.36 24.08 -13.70
CA ALA A 81 7.59 24.05 -14.46
C ALA A 81 7.46 23.35 -15.84
N GLY A 82 6.29 22.79 -16.15
CA GLY A 82 6.05 22.10 -17.41
C GLY A 82 6.64 20.68 -17.47
N ARG A 83 7.00 20.07 -16.31
CA ARG A 83 7.52 18.69 -16.27
C ARG A 83 6.45 17.69 -16.68
N ASN A 84 6.79 16.76 -17.56
CA ASN A 84 5.93 15.62 -17.86
C ASN A 84 6.13 14.53 -16.81
N LEU A 85 5.22 14.49 -15.82
CA LEU A 85 5.27 13.51 -14.74
C LEU A 85 4.78 12.11 -15.14
N THR A 86 4.34 11.92 -16.39
CA THR A 86 3.86 10.64 -16.95
C THR A 86 4.70 10.11 -18.09
N ASP A 87 5.89 10.66 -18.31
CA ASP A 87 6.86 10.09 -19.24
C ASP A 87 7.35 8.71 -18.77
N SER A 88 7.94 7.94 -19.68
CA SER A 88 8.37 6.56 -19.39
C SER A 88 9.40 6.47 -18.26
N ALA A 89 10.32 7.44 -18.15
CA ALA A 89 11.36 7.43 -17.13
C ALA A 89 10.78 7.73 -15.73
N THR A 90 9.97 8.80 -15.63
CA THR A 90 9.27 9.16 -14.39
C THR A 90 8.31 8.05 -13.94
N THR A 91 7.57 7.45 -14.90
CA THR A 91 6.67 6.31 -14.61
C THR A 91 7.45 5.12 -14.08
N ALA A 92 8.56 4.73 -14.74
CA ALA A 92 9.38 3.61 -14.29
C ALA A 92 10.00 3.86 -12.92
N ALA A 93 10.50 5.08 -12.66
CA ALA A 93 11.05 5.46 -11.37
C ALA A 93 9.98 5.49 -10.27
N SER A 94 8.74 5.88 -10.59
CA SER A 94 7.64 5.93 -9.62
C SER A 94 7.04 4.55 -9.34
N LEU A 95 7.03 3.65 -10.32
CA LEU A 95 6.45 2.30 -10.22
C LEU A 95 7.52 1.21 -10.05
N TRP A 96 8.75 1.59 -9.66
CA TRP A 96 9.82 0.61 -9.51
C TRP A 96 9.50 -0.58 -8.60
N PRO A 97 8.70 -0.44 -7.49
CA PRO A 97 8.34 -1.60 -6.67
C PRO A 97 7.44 -2.58 -7.43
N ASP A 98 6.41 -2.07 -8.13
CA ASP A 98 5.50 -2.90 -8.94
C ASP A 98 6.25 -3.62 -10.07
N ILE A 99 7.18 -2.91 -10.71
CA ILE A 99 8.05 -3.47 -11.77
C ILE A 99 8.97 -4.54 -11.19
N ALA A 100 9.57 -4.29 -10.02
CA ALA A 100 10.46 -5.23 -9.34
C ALA A 100 9.69 -6.48 -8.93
N GLU A 101 8.49 -6.34 -8.37
CA GLU A 101 7.62 -7.46 -8.00
C GLU A 101 7.26 -8.32 -9.23
N ALA A 102 6.71 -7.70 -10.28
CA ALA A 102 6.31 -8.43 -11.49
C ALA A 102 7.49 -9.17 -12.13
N ARG A 103 8.68 -8.56 -12.16
CA ARG A 103 9.90 -9.19 -12.68
C ARG A 103 10.42 -10.29 -11.76
N GLY A 104 10.37 -10.06 -10.44
CA GLY A 104 10.75 -11.04 -9.43
C GLY A 104 9.89 -12.29 -9.51
N VAL A 105 8.57 -12.14 -9.58
CA VAL A 105 7.60 -13.24 -9.74
C VAL A 105 7.90 -14.02 -11.04
N ARG A 106 8.04 -13.35 -12.18
CA ARG A 106 8.32 -13.99 -13.46
C ARG A 106 9.65 -14.76 -13.45
N TRP A 107 10.68 -14.18 -12.87
CA TRP A 107 11.98 -14.86 -12.73
C TRP A 107 11.85 -16.08 -11.83
N HIS A 108 11.20 -15.94 -10.69
CA HIS A 108 10.90 -17.00 -9.75
C HIS A 108 10.16 -18.17 -10.44
N ASP A 109 9.05 -17.88 -11.14
CA ASP A 109 8.28 -18.90 -11.86
C ASP A 109 9.14 -19.65 -12.89
N SER A 110 10.03 -18.92 -13.59
CA SER A 110 10.97 -19.53 -14.53
C SER A 110 11.98 -20.45 -13.85
N LEU A 111 12.41 -20.09 -12.64
CA LEU A 111 13.33 -20.92 -11.84
C LEU A 111 12.64 -22.19 -11.35
N ILE A 112 11.41 -22.06 -10.85
CA ILE A 112 10.59 -23.20 -10.41
C ILE A 112 10.32 -24.13 -11.58
N ALA A 113 9.89 -23.60 -12.72
CA ALA A 113 9.60 -24.40 -13.92
C ALA A 113 10.82 -25.21 -14.41
N ARG A 114 12.03 -24.65 -14.31
CA ARG A 114 13.28 -25.36 -14.70
C ARG A 114 13.72 -26.40 -13.68
N ARG A 115 13.45 -26.21 -12.39
CA ARG A 115 13.93 -27.07 -11.30
C ARG A 115 12.95 -28.15 -10.92
N VAL A 116 11.66 -27.89 -11.13
CA VAL A 116 10.57 -28.81 -10.86
C VAL A 116 9.77 -29.00 -12.14
N PRO A 117 10.25 -29.89 -13.04
CA PRO A 117 9.41 -30.33 -14.13
C PRO A 117 8.17 -30.98 -13.47
N LEU A 118 7.01 -30.34 -13.60
CA LEU A 118 5.75 -30.89 -13.10
C LEU A 118 5.35 -32.06 -13.99
N ARG A 119 5.84 -33.23 -13.62
CA ARG A 119 5.44 -34.49 -14.22
C ARG A 119 4.14 -34.96 -13.55
N PRO A 120 3.27 -35.65 -14.29
CA PRO A 120 2.03 -36.23 -13.73
C PRO A 120 2.28 -37.04 -12.45
N GLU A 121 3.40 -37.73 -12.36
CA GLU A 121 3.79 -38.57 -11.22
C GLU A 121 3.93 -37.76 -9.91
N VAL A 122 4.23 -36.48 -9.99
CA VAL A 122 4.29 -35.60 -8.79
C VAL A 122 2.89 -35.42 -8.20
N ALA A 123 1.87 -35.23 -9.05
CA ALA A 123 0.49 -35.15 -8.61
C ALA A 123 0.00 -36.47 -8.03
N ASP A 124 0.36 -37.59 -8.66
CA ASP A 124 0.04 -38.94 -8.17
C ASP A 124 0.69 -39.18 -6.80
N SER A 125 1.95 -38.81 -6.61
CA SER A 125 2.66 -38.94 -5.32
C SER A 125 1.97 -38.10 -4.22
N ILE A 126 1.47 -36.88 -4.52
CA ILE A 126 0.73 -36.03 -3.56
C ILE A 126 -0.62 -36.67 -3.22
N TYR A 127 -1.30 -37.21 -4.23
CA TYR A 127 -2.58 -37.89 -4.04
C TYR A 127 -2.42 -39.12 -3.14
N ASP A 128 -1.39 -39.94 -3.39
CA ASP A 128 -1.09 -41.19 -2.67
C ASP A 128 -0.59 -40.91 -1.24
N ALA A 129 0.19 -39.84 -1.04
CA ALA A 129 0.63 -39.41 0.29
C ALA A 129 -0.53 -39.01 1.20
N ASN A 130 -1.70 -38.69 0.62
CA ASN A 130 -2.94 -38.41 1.32
C ASN A 130 -2.82 -37.34 2.44
N THR A 131 -1.88 -36.40 2.27
CA THR A 131 -1.68 -35.27 3.19
C THR A 131 -2.61 -34.10 2.86
N VAL A 132 -3.09 -34.04 1.62
CA VAL A 132 -4.09 -33.09 1.13
C VAL A 132 -5.12 -33.84 0.28
N ARG A 133 -6.34 -33.30 0.21
CA ARG A 133 -7.39 -33.82 -0.65
C ARG A 133 -8.01 -32.72 -1.49
N ILE A 134 -8.34 -33.07 -2.73
CA ILE A 134 -9.33 -32.34 -3.52
C ILE A 134 -10.65 -33.13 -3.34
N LEU A 135 -11.65 -32.45 -2.84
CA LEU A 135 -13.00 -33.00 -2.72
C LEU A 135 -13.92 -32.29 -3.72
N GLN A 136 -14.95 -32.98 -4.16
CA GLN A 136 -16.11 -32.38 -4.81
C GLN A 136 -17.28 -32.36 -3.84
N HIS A 137 -18.10 -31.29 -3.88
CA HIS A 137 -19.33 -31.28 -3.11
C HIS A 137 -20.49 -30.62 -3.84
N ILE A 138 -21.68 -30.97 -3.40
CA ILE A 138 -22.95 -30.30 -3.72
C ILE A 138 -23.52 -29.82 -2.41
N LEU A 139 -23.66 -28.50 -2.25
CA LEU A 139 -24.30 -27.88 -1.10
C LEU A 139 -25.77 -27.57 -1.42
N ILE A 140 -26.67 -28.06 -0.60
CA ILE A 140 -28.03 -27.54 -0.51
C ILE A 140 -28.07 -26.64 0.72
N ARG A 141 -28.05 -25.34 0.49
CA ARG A 141 -27.94 -24.33 1.55
C ARG A 141 -29.15 -24.38 2.48
N LEU A 142 -28.87 -24.19 3.75
CA LEU A 142 -29.87 -24.05 4.79
C LEU A 142 -29.38 -22.96 5.77
N GLU A 143 -30.25 -22.00 6.03
CA GLU A 143 -29.94 -20.97 7.02
C GLU A 143 -29.90 -21.59 8.44
N PRO A 144 -29.02 -21.11 9.34
CA PRO A 144 -28.83 -21.71 10.66
C PRO A 144 -30.13 -21.83 11.48
N ASN A 145 -31.03 -20.86 11.34
CA ASN A 145 -32.31 -20.78 12.06
C ASN A 145 -33.49 -21.11 11.18
N ALA A 146 -33.29 -21.93 10.13
CA ALA A 146 -34.37 -22.29 9.22
C ALA A 146 -35.49 -23.06 9.96
N GLU A 147 -36.73 -22.66 9.69
CA GLU A 147 -37.94 -23.28 10.22
C GLU A 147 -38.07 -24.73 9.71
N PRO A 148 -38.77 -25.62 10.46
CA PRO A 148 -38.89 -27.02 10.14
C PRO A 148 -39.36 -27.30 8.71
N PRO A 149 -40.31 -26.55 8.10
CA PRO A 149 -40.74 -26.80 6.71
C PRO A 149 -39.58 -26.50 5.72
N ALA A 150 -38.79 -25.46 5.90
CA ALA A 150 -37.65 -25.12 5.04
C ALA A 150 -36.55 -26.19 5.16
N ARG A 151 -36.28 -26.67 6.37
CA ARG A 151 -35.34 -27.77 6.62
C ARG A 151 -35.77 -29.06 5.93
N ALA A 152 -37.06 -29.41 6.02
CA ALA A 152 -37.62 -30.59 5.34
C ALA A 152 -37.51 -30.45 3.81
N ALA A 153 -37.81 -29.29 3.26
CA ALA A 153 -37.68 -29.03 1.83
C ALA A 153 -36.23 -29.14 1.33
N ALA A 154 -35.27 -28.54 2.06
CA ALA A 154 -33.86 -28.64 1.74
C ALA A 154 -33.34 -30.08 1.84
N ARG A 155 -33.76 -30.81 2.87
CA ARG A 155 -33.43 -32.24 3.03
C ARG A 155 -33.98 -33.05 1.87
N LYS A 156 -35.23 -32.89 1.48
CA LYS A 156 -35.85 -33.55 0.32
C LYS A 156 -35.08 -33.26 -0.97
N LYS A 157 -34.66 -31.99 -1.19
CA LYS A 157 -33.84 -31.63 -2.35
C LYS A 157 -32.49 -32.37 -2.30
N ALA A 158 -31.81 -32.41 -1.13
CA ALA A 158 -30.57 -33.14 -0.96
C ALA A 158 -30.73 -34.65 -1.23
N ASP A 159 -31.81 -35.28 -0.73
CA ASP A 159 -32.11 -36.72 -0.95
C ASP A 159 -32.30 -37.00 -2.45
N GLN A 160 -33.00 -36.14 -3.19
CA GLN A 160 -33.20 -36.27 -4.63
C GLN A 160 -31.87 -36.18 -5.40
N VAL A 161 -31.03 -35.21 -5.06
CA VAL A 161 -29.71 -35.05 -5.70
C VAL A 161 -28.82 -36.25 -5.35
N TYR A 162 -28.81 -36.67 -4.09
CA TYR A 162 -28.06 -37.85 -3.63
C TYR A 162 -28.46 -39.12 -4.36
N ALA A 163 -29.77 -39.38 -4.54
CA ALA A 163 -30.25 -40.51 -5.29
C ALA A 163 -29.73 -40.51 -6.74
N ARG A 164 -29.70 -39.35 -7.39
CA ARG A 164 -29.13 -39.19 -8.75
C ARG A 164 -27.62 -39.45 -8.79
N VAL A 165 -26.88 -38.96 -7.79
CA VAL A 165 -25.45 -39.25 -7.68
C VAL A 165 -25.20 -40.75 -7.52
N LYS A 166 -25.98 -41.40 -6.64
CA LYS A 166 -25.91 -42.86 -6.42
C LYS A 166 -26.26 -43.68 -7.64
N SER A 167 -27.15 -43.22 -8.52
CA SER A 167 -27.47 -43.88 -9.78
C SER A 167 -26.45 -43.66 -10.89
N GLY A 168 -25.31 -43.01 -10.59
CA GLY A 168 -24.21 -42.83 -11.53
C GLY A 168 -24.31 -41.57 -12.39
N ALA A 169 -25.23 -40.64 -12.08
CA ALA A 169 -25.26 -39.36 -12.79
C ALA A 169 -23.98 -38.54 -12.57
N ASN A 170 -23.58 -37.77 -13.58
CA ASN A 170 -22.35 -36.99 -13.53
C ASN A 170 -22.37 -35.98 -12.39
N PHE A 171 -21.45 -36.14 -11.41
CA PHE A 171 -21.39 -35.33 -10.20
C PHE A 171 -21.17 -33.85 -10.52
N ALA A 172 -20.26 -33.53 -11.44
CA ALA A 172 -19.94 -32.15 -11.79
C ALA A 172 -21.12 -31.43 -12.46
N GLN A 173 -21.90 -32.13 -13.28
CA GLN A 173 -23.13 -31.58 -13.88
C GLN A 173 -24.20 -31.33 -12.80
N LEU A 174 -24.35 -32.25 -11.86
CA LEU A 174 -25.28 -32.07 -10.74
C LEU A 174 -24.84 -30.92 -9.83
N ALA A 175 -23.56 -30.77 -9.56
CA ALA A 175 -23.01 -29.63 -8.80
C ALA A 175 -23.32 -28.30 -9.49
N LYS A 176 -23.09 -28.20 -10.81
CA LYS A 176 -23.41 -26.97 -11.57
C LYS A 176 -24.91 -26.65 -11.53
N GLN A 177 -25.76 -27.65 -11.55
CA GLN A 177 -27.19 -27.47 -11.55
C GLN A 177 -27.76 -27.16 -10.17
N PHE A 178 -27.38 -27.92 -9.15
CA PHE A 178 -28.08 -27.97 -7.87
C PHE A 178 -27.30 -27.37 -6.70
N SER A 179 -25.96 -27.23 -6.78
CA SER A 179 -25.19 -26.67 -5.67
C SER A 179 -25.54 -25.21 -5.45
N ASP A 180 -25.65 -24.85 -4.17
CA ASP A 180 -25.84 -23.49 -3.71
C ASP A 180 -24.49 -22.88 -3.22
N ASP A 181 -23.35 -23.59 -3.42
CA ASP A 181 -22.01 -23.05 -3.13
C ASP A 181 -21.48 -22.20 -4.30
N PRO A 182 -21.40 -20.87 -4.16
CA PRO A 182 -20.94 -20.00 -5.24
C PRO A 182 -19.44 -20.21 -5.59
N GLY A 183 -18.66 -20.71 -4.64
CA GLY A 183 -17.21 -20.88 -4.80
C GLY A 183 -16.83 -22.07 -5.70
N SER A 184 -17.62 -23.15 -5.68
CA SER A 184 -17.28 -24.36 -6.41
C SER A 184 -18.33 -24.78 -7.46
N LYS A 185 -19.54 -24.24 -7.40
CA LYS A 185 -20.65 -24.62 -8.29
C LYS A 185 -20.25 -24.62 -9.76
N GLN A 186 -19.67 -23.53 -10.24
CA GLN A 186 -19.31 -23.36 -11.66
C GLN A 186 -18.16 -24.27 -12.09
N ASP A 187 -17.32 -24.66 -11.14
CA ASP A 187 -16.23 -25.62 -11.35
C ASP A 187 -16.65 -27.08 -11.08
N GLY A 188 -17.95 -27.35 -11.12
CA GLY A 188 -18.47 -28.71 -10.95
C GLY A 188 -18.34 -29.25 -9.53
N GLY A 189 -18.30 -28.36 -8.52
CA GLY A 189 -18.23 -28.71 -7.12
C GLY A 189 -16.83 -29.01 -6.60
N TYR A 190 -15.77 -28.86 -7.41
CA TYR A 190 -14.40 -29.06 -6.98
C TYR A 190 -13.96 -27.99 -5.99
N LEU A 191 -13.43 -28.43 -4.85
CA LEU A 191 -12.78 -27.57 -3.86
C LEU A 191 -11.25 -27.53 -4.10
N PRO A 192 -10.57 -26.45 -3.72
CA PRO A 192 -9.12 -26.42 -3.74
C PRO A 192 -8.50 -27.56 -2.94
N ALA A 193 -7.28 -28.00 -3.31
CA ALA A 193 -6.52 -28.95 -2.51
C ALA A 193 -6.28 -28.41 -1.10
N ALA A 194 -6.64 -29.18 -0.09
CA ALA A 194 -6.54 -28.76 1.30
C ALA A 194 -6.15 -29.91 2.25
N PRO A 195 -5.37 -29.60 3.32
CA PRO A 195 -5.09 -30.55 4.37
C PRO A 195 -6.30 -30.78 5.27
N ARG A 196 -6.23 -31.82 6.08
CA ARG A 196 -7.25 -32.13 7.10
C ARG A 196 -7.40 -30.95 8.08
N GLY A 197 -8.65 -30.68 8.50
CA GLY A 197 -8.97 -29.58 9.41
C GLY A 197 -9.20 -28.23 8.71
N LYS A 198 -9.16 -28.17 7.38
CA LYS A 198 -9.40 -26.93 6.62
C LYS A 198 -10.89 -26.58 6.48
N TRP A 199 -11.76 -27.59 6.44
CA TRP A 199 -13.21 -27.42 6.32
C TRP A 199 -13.91 -27.54 7.69
N VAL A 200 -15.21 -27.20 7.72
CA VAL A 200 -16.02 -27.39 8.94
C VAL A 200 -16.04 -28.85 9.35
N THR A 201 -16.03 -29.10 10.66
CA THR A 201 -15.74 -30.41 11.26
C THR A 201 -16.57 -31.56 10.65
N ALA A 202 -17.87 -31.38 10.48
CA ALA A 202 -18.74 -32.45 9.94
C ALA A 202 -18.35 -32.80 8.48
N PHE A 203 -18.10 -31.79 7.66
CA PHE A 203 -17.66 -31.95 6.26
C PHE A 203 -16.26 -32.57 6.20
N ASP A 204 -15.33 -32.02 6.95
CA ASP A 204 -13.93 -32.49 6.99
C ASP A 204 -13.84 -33.95 7.40
N SER A 205 -14.48 -34.29 8.54
CA SER A 205 -14.49 -35.68 9.01
C SER A 205 -15.06 -36.64 8.00
N ALA A 206 -16.21 -36.31 7.39
CA ALA A 206 -16.83 -37.18 6.38
C ALA A 206 -15.99 -37.27 5.09
N GLY A 207 -15.46 -36.14 4.61
CA GLY A 207 -14.65 -36.09 3.41
C GLY A 207 -13.32 -36.87 3.55
N TRP A 208 -12.75 -36.94 4.75
CA TRP A 208 -11.48 -37.65 5.03
C TRP A 208 -11.64 -39.16 5.24
N THR A 209 -12.85 -39.68 5.38
CA THR A 209 -13.09 -41.15 5.41
C THR A 209 -13.26 -41.77 4.05
N LEU A 210 -13.44 -40.95 2.98
CA LEU A 210 -13.77 -41.46 1.66
C LEU A 210 -12.54 -42.12 0.98
N GLU A 211 -12.79 -43.27 0.39
CA GLU A 211 -11.92 -43.89 -0.59
C GLU A 211 -12.04 -43.18 -1.95
N PRO A 212 -11.01 -43.28 -2.85
CA PRO A 212 -11.06 -42.75 -4.20
C PRO A 212 -12.32 -43.18 -4.95
N GLY A 213 -13.04 -42.21 -5.52
CA GLY A 213 -14.30 -42.42 -6.23
C GLY A 213 -15.54 -42.50 -5.37
N ALA A 214 -15.41 -42.67 -4.06
CA ALA A 214 -16.53 -42.81 -3.13
C ALA A 214 -17.26 -41.46 -2.86
N ILE A 215 -18.52 -41.59 -2.43
CA ILE A 215 -19.37 -40.46 -1.99
C ILE A 215 -19.84 -40.69 -0.56
N THR A 216 -20.05 -39.63 0.19
CA THR A 216 -20.66 -39.71 1.54
C THR A 216 -22.17 -39.90 1.44
N PRO A 217 -22.84 -40.42 2.49
CA PRO A 217 -24.21 -40.06 2.79
C PRO A 217 -24.33 -38.51 2.89
N ILE A 218 -25.56 -38.02 2.95
CA ILE A 218 -25.80 -36.58 3.14
C ILE A 218 -25.25 -36.15 4.51
N VAL A 219 -24.33 -35.17 4.49
CA VAL A 219 -23.68 -34.59 5.69
C VAL A 219 -24.32 -33.25 6.01
N GLU A 220 -24.77 -33.07 7.23
CA GLU A 220 -25.28 -31.78 7.73
C GLU A 220 -24.18 -30.95 8.32
N SER A 221 -24.16 -29.65 8.03
CA SER A 221 -23.26 -28.66 8.60
C SER A 221 -24.02 -27.36 8.89
N PRO A 222 -23.38 -26.36 9.51
CA PRO A 222 -23.98 -25.03 9.70
C PRO A 222 -24.39 -24.34 8.38
N PHE A 223 -23.89 -24.77 7.23
CA PHE A 223 -24.21 -24.21 5.90
C PHE A 223 -25.35 -24.93 5.18
N GLY A 224 -25.77 -26.10 5.68
CA GLY A 224 -26.80 -26.94 5.08
C GLY A 224 -26.38 -28.38 4.86
N TYR A 225 -26.95 -29.00 3.83
CA TYR A 225 -26.71 -30.40 3.50
C TYR A 225 -25.69 -30.54 2.40
N HIS A 226 -24.68 -31.38 2.61
CA HIS A 226 -23.60 -31.65 1.66
C HIS A 226 -23.66 -33.09 1.15
N ILE A 227 -23.41 -33.27 -0.13
CA ILE A 227 -23.04 -34.53 -0.74
C ILE A 227 -21.59 -34.37 -1.16
N ILE A 228 -20.69 -35.20 -0.61
CA ILE A 228 -19.24 -35.04 -0.78
C ILE A 228 -18.73 -36.26 -1.56
N ARG A 229 -17.83 -36.02 -2.52
CA ARG A 229 -17.17 -37.04 -3.30
C ARG A 229 -15.66 -36.86 -3.19
N ARG A 230 -14.91 -37.95 -3.07
CA ARG A 230 -13.46 -37.97 -3.29
C ARG A 230 -13.22 -38.43 -4.75
N PRO A 231 -12.84 -37.52 -5.66
CA PRO A 231 -12.52 -37.92 -7.03
C PRO A 231 -11.29 -38.83 -7.07
N PRO A 232 -11.20 -39.80 -8.02
CA PRO A 232 -9.99 -40.58 -8.22
C PRO A 232 -8.81 -39.72 -8.74
N ALA A 233 -7.58 -40.20 -8.58
CA ALA A 233 -6.36 -39.47 -8.95
C ALA A 233 -6.38 -38.94 -10.38
N ALA A 234 -6.84 -39.75 -11.34
CA ALA A 234 -6.90 -39.36 -12.74
C ALA A 234 -7.77 -38.13 -13.04
N GLU A 235 -8.81 -37.88 -12.23
CA GLU A 235 -9.68 -36.72 -12.39
C GLU A 235 -9.12 -35.43 -11.78
N VAL A 236 -8.19 -35.53 -10.83
CA VAL A 236 -7.67 -34.38 -10.06
C VAL A 236 -6.19 -34.11 -10.28
N ARG A 237 -5.52 -34.90 -11.11
CA ARG A 237 -4.09 -34.77 -11.40
C ARG A 237 -3.72 -33.35 -11.81
N ASP A 238 -4.41 -32.79 -12.81
CA ASP A 238 -4.13 -31.44 -13.30
C ASP A 238 -4.47 -30.37 -12.27
N ARG A 239 -5.40 -30.65 -11.35
CA ARG A 239 -5.77 -29.74 -10.25
C ARG A 239 -4.77 -29.81 -9.09
N LEU A 240 -4.04 -30.92 -8.91
CA LEU A 240 -2.99 -31.07 -7.91
C LEU A 240 -1.66 -30.44 -8.36
N LEU A 241 -1.44 -30.30 -9.66
CA LEU A 241 -0.17 -29.73 -10.17
C LEU A 241 0.07 -28.28 -9.70
N PRO A 242 -0.90 -27.35 -9.68
CA PRO A 242 -0.70 -26.01 -9.10
C PRO A 242 -0.33 -26.07 -7.62
N PHE A 243 -1.01 -26.92 -6.84
CA PHE A 243 -0.68 -27.13 -5.43
C PHE A 243 0.74 -27.70 -5.25
N ALA A 244 1.12 -28.70 -6.08
CA ALA A 244 2.47 -29.24 -6.12
C ALA A 244 3.51 -28.15 -6.38
N ARG A 245 3.23 -27.28 -7.35
CA ARG A 245 4.10 -26.15 -7.71
C ARG A 245 4.28 -25.21 -6.54
N GLU A 246 3.20 -24.85 -5.84
CA GLU A 246 3.25 -23.98 -4.68
C GLU A 246 4.06 -24.59 -3.53
N GLN A 247 3.78 -25.84 -3.15
CA GLN A 247 4.47 -26.53 -2.04
C GLN A 247 5.96 -26.75 -2.31
N VAL A 248 6.30 -27.21 -3.51
CA VAL A 248 7.69 -27.41 -3.90
C VAL A 248 8.38 -26.08 -4.13
N GLY A 249 7.67 -25.09 -4.67
CA GLY A 249 8.12 -23.72 -4.84
C GLY A 249 8.58 -23.12 -3.51
N ALA A 250 7.72 -23.09 -2.52
CA ALA A 250 8.02 -22.51 -1.19
C ALA A 250 9.25 -23.16 -0.53
N ARG A 251 9.43 -24.48 -0.69
CA ARG A 251 10.61 -25.20 -0.18
C ARG A 251 11.88 -24.86 -0.97
N ILE A 252 11.78 -24.79 -2.30
CA ILE A 252 12.90 -24.41 -3.17
C ILE A 252 13.31 -22.98 -2.90
N ASP A 253 12.37 -22.08 -2.66
CA ASP A 253 12.63 -20.66 -2.41
C ASP A 253 13.53 -20.44 -1.21
N SER A 254 13.19 -21.05 -0.08
CA SER A 254 14.00 -20.94 1.13
C SER A 254 15.43 -21.45 0.88
N VAL A 255 15.58 -22.67 0.35
CA VAL A 255 16.89 -23.26 0.04
C VAL A 255 17.65 -22.47 -1.03
N TYR A 256 16.93 -21.98 -2.04
CA TYR A 256 17.55 -21.20 -3.11
C TYR A 256 18.04 -19.84 -2.63
N LEU A 257 17.20 -19.08 -1.92
CA LEU A 257 17.58 -17.78 -1.39
C LEU A 257 18.75 -17.86 -0.42
N ASP A 258 18.79 -18.89 0.44
CA ASP A 258 19.91 -19.11 1.35
C ASP A 258 21.18 -19.51 0.60
N SER A 259 21.07 -20.39 -0.41
CA SER A 259 22.21 -20.76 -1.25
C SER A 259 22.71 -19.56 -2.06
N LEU A 260 21.81 -18.69 -2.50
CA LEU A 260 22.14 -17.48 -3.23
C LEU A 260 22.86 -16.47 -2.33
N ALA A 261 22.36 -16.28 -1.10
CA ALA A 261 22.99 -15.43 -0.09
C ALA A 261 24.41 -15.91 0.23
N THR A 262 24.60 -17.23 0.39
CA THR A 262 25.92 -17.84 0.65
C THR A 262 26.87 -17.64 -0.54
N ARG A 263 26.43 -17.95 -1.76
CA ARG A 263 27.24 -17.76 -2.98
C ARG A 263 27.64 -16.32 -3.22
N LYS A 264 26.76 -15.36 -2.86
CA LYS A 264 27.00 -13.92 -3.00
C LYS A 264 27.66 -13.31 -1.79
N LYS A 265 28.07 -14.11 -0.80
CA LYS A 265 28.71 -13.66 0.44
C LYS A 265 27.93 -12.54 1.12
N LEU A 266 26.60 -12.72 1.21
CA LEU A 266 25.73 -11.74 1.84
C LEU A 266 26.02 -11.62 3.34
N VAL A 267 26.38 -10.42 3.77
CA VAL A 267 26.63 -10.08 5.18
C VAL A 267 25.73 -8.92 5.58
N VAL A 268 25.05 -9.07 6.71
CA VAL A 268 24.36 -7.98 7.42
C VAL A 268 25.15 -7.66 8.68
N PRO A 269 25.83 -6.51 8.78
CA PRO A 269 26.60 -6.13 9.96
C PRO A 269 25.74 -6.05 11.22
N SER A 270 26.29 -6.36 12.39
CA SER A 270 25.58 -6.28 13.68
C SER A 270 25.08 -4.86 14.02
N GLY A 271 25.70 -3.82 13.47
CA GLY A 271 25.28 -2.42 13.62
C GLY A 271 24.08 -1.99 12.74
N ALA A 272 23.63 -2.83 11.80
CA ALA A 272 22.55 -2.47 10.89
C ALA A 272 21.23 -2.07 11.60
N PRO A 273 20.75 -2.75 12.66
CA PRO A 273 19.54 -2.33 13.37
C PRO A 273 19.65 -0.93 13.98
N SER A 274 20.80 -0.57 14.53
CA SER A 274 21.05 0.76 15.08
C SER A 274 21.00 1.84 14.00
N LEU A 275 21.62 1.59 12.83
CA LEU A 275 21.57 2.49 11.68
C LEU A 275 20.14 2.67 11.17
N ILE A 276 19.33 1.58 11.13
CA ILE A 276 17.93 1.64 10.75
C ILE A 276 17.15 2.56 11.68
N ARG A 277 17.24 2.38 13.00
CA ARG A 277 16.53 3.23 13.97
C ARG A 277 16.93 4.69 13.84
N LYS A 278 18.24 4.98 13.67
CA LYS A 278 18.72 6.34 13.41
C LYS A 278 18.11 6.92 12.14
N ALA A 279 18.05 6.14 11.07
CA ALA A 279 17.47 6.55 9.79
C ALA A 279 15.95 6.78 9.87
N LEU A 280 15.23 5.94 10.61
CA LEU A 280 13.79 6.09 10.83
C LEU A 280 13.45 7.32 11.70
N ALA A 281 14.35 7.75 12.59
CA ALA A 281 14.18 8.95 13.40
C ALA A 281 14.29 10.26 12.58
N ASP A 282 15.12 10.28 11.52
CA ASP A 282 15.21 11.42 10.59
C ASP A 282 15.32 10.90 9.14
N ARG A 283 14.20 10.50 8.59
CA ARG A 283 14.11 9.88 7.25
C ARG A 283 14.53 10.83 6.14
N ASN A 284 14.22 12.10 6.26
CA ASN A 284 14.57 13.10 5.24
C ASN A 284 16.09 13.28 5.15
N ALA A 285 16.78 13.35 6.28
CA ALA A 285 18.24 13.45 6.30
C ALA A 285 18.93 12.15 5.84
N ALA A 286 18.31 11.01 6.09
CA ALA A 286 18.85 9.69 5.76
C ALA A 286 18.50 9.20 4.34
N ALA A 287 17.58 9.88 3.62
CA ALA A 287 17.03 9.42 2.34
C ALA A 287 18.10 9.16 1.25
N THR A 288 19.19 9.91 1.27
CA THR A 288 20.30 9.76 0.32
C THR A 288 21.53 9.08 0.91
N SER A 289 21.42 8.51 2.12
CA SER A 289 22.55 7.86 2.80
C SER A 289 23.04 6.64 2.03
N THR A 290 24.35 6.59 1.82
CA THR A 290 25.06 5.47 1.19
C THR A 290 25.64 4.47 2.19
N GLU A 291 25.40 4.67 3.50
CA GLU A 291 25.81 3.71 4.53
C GLU A 291 25.18 2.34 4.28
N ALA A 292 26.01 1.30 4.34
CA ALA A 292 25.56 -0.06 4.00
C ALA A 292 24.91 -0.75 5.21
N LEU A 293 23.68 -1.23 5.01
CA LEU A 293 22.97 -2.14 5.93
C LEU A 293 23.25 -3.60 5.63
N ALA A 294 23.58 -3.91 4.40
CA ALA A 294 24.06 -5.22 3.97
C ALA A 294 25.01 -5.08 2.80
N THR A 295 25.96 -6.00 2.68
CA THR A 295 26.89 -6.09 1.54
C THR A 295 26.87 -7.49 0.93
N PHE A 296 27.07 -7.57 -0.38
CA PHE A 296 27.18 -8.84 -1.10
C PHE A 296 28.02 -8.66 -2.37
N GLU A 297 28.47 -9.75 -2.98
CA GLU A 297 29.20 -9.68 -4.25
C GLU A 297 28.32 -9.11 -5.37
N GLY A 298 28.64 -7.88 -5.79
CA GLY A 298 27.94 -7.15 -6.84
C GLY A 298 27.03 -6.03 -6.33
N GLY A 299 26.99 -5.73 -5.01
CA GLY A 299 26.20 -4.61 -4.51
C GLY A 299 26.08 -4.51 -3.00
N SER A 300 25.22 -3.59 -2.58
CA SER A 300 24.90 -3.36 -1.17
C SER A 300 23.47 -2.85 -1.01
N VAL A 301 22.86 -3.15 0.12
CA VAL A 301 21.65 -2.47 0.59
C VAL A 301 22.08 -1.26 1.41
N THR A 302 21.88 -0.07 0.88
CA THR A 302 22.16 1.17 1.62
C THR A 302 20.95 1.59 2.47
N VAL A 303 21.20 2.48 3.44
CA VAL A 303 20.14 3.11 4.24
C VAL A 303 19.12 3.82 3.34
N GLY A 304 19.56 4.57 2.33
CA GLY A 304 18.67 5.24 1.38
C GLY A 304 17.81 4.25 0.59
N TYR A 305 18.40 3.14 0.11
CA TYR A 305 17.65 2.09 -0.59
C TYR A 305 16.63 1.40 0.33
N PHE A 306 17.00 1.12 1.57
CA PHE A 306 16.11 0.57 2.60
C PHE A 306 14.91 1.51 2.84
N LEU A 307 15.16 2.80 3.05
CA LEU A 307 14.08 3.78 3.27
C LEU A 307 13.14 3.90 2.07
N ARG A 308 13.66 3.75 0.85
CA ARG A 308 12.85 3.70 -0.36
C ARG A 308 11.91 2.49 -0.34
N TRP A 309 12.38 1.30 0.01
CA TRP A 309 11.56 0.09 0.16
C TRP A 309 10.48 0.26 1.24
N VAL A 310 10.87 0.74 2.41
CA VAL A 310 9.93 0.94 3.53
C VAL A 310 8.88 1.99 3.20
N GLY A 311 9.25 3.04 2.47
CA GLY A 311 8.32 4.05 1.97
C GLY A 311 7.25 3.46 1.04
N ALA A 312 7.60 2.44 0.26
CA ALA A 312 6.66 1.72 -0.61
C ALA A 312 5.64 0.85 0.18
N LEU A 313 6.00 0.39 1.40
CA LEU A 313 5.13 -0.44 2.23
C LEU A 313 4.06 0.37 3.00
N GLY A 314 4.23 1.67 3.10
CA GLY A 314 3.26 2.57 3.73
C GLY A 314 3.52 2.89 5.21
N PRO A 315 2.73 3.83 5.78
CA PRO A 315 3.01 4.42 7.10
C PRO A 315 2.92 3.44 8.28
N SER A 316 2.03 2.46 8.24
CA SER A 316 1.87 1.46 9.31
C SER A 316 3.12 0.60 9.50
N TRP A 317 3.81 0.25 8.41
CA TRP A 317 5.06 -0.46 8.45
C TRP A 317 6.19 0.35 9.08
N LEU A 318 6.20 1.66 8.85
CA LEU A 318 7.21 2.57 9.45
C LEU A 318 7.13 2.58 10.98
N ALA A 319 5.92 2.67 11.53
CA ALA A 319 5.71 2.65 12.98
C ALA A 319 6.12 1.29 13.59
N ASP A 320 5.74 0.20 12.92
CA ASP A 320 6.05 -1.16 13.35
C ASP A 320 7.57 -1.43 13.36
N LEU A 321 8.31 -0.97 12.33
CA LEU A 321 9.76 -1.17 12.25
C LEU A 321 10.54 -0.49 13.38
N GLN A 322 10.06 0.60 13.96
CA GLN A 322 10.73 1.28 15.07
C GLN A 322 10.78 0.43 16.34
N THR A 323 9.77 -0.39 16.56
CA THR A 323 9.60 -1.20 17.77
C THR A 323 10.07 -2.66 17.62
N ARG A 324 10.39 -3.09 16.39
CA ARG A 324 10.82 -4.47 16.12
C ARG A 324 12.16 -4.82 16.78
N PRO A 325 12.32 -6.08 17.26
CA PRO A 325 13.61 -6.59 17.74
C PRO A 325 14.71 -6.52 16.67
N ASP A 326 15.96 -6.42 17.11
CA ASP A 326 17.14 -6.36 16.21
C ASP A 326 17.23 -7.57 15.26
N SER A 327 16.88 -8.77 15.75
CA SER A 327 16.84 -9.98 14.93
C SER A 327 15.86 -9.86 13.76
N SER A 328 14.67 -9.27 14.00
CA SER A 328 13.67 -9.04 12.96
C SER A 328 14.12 -7.99 11.95
N LEU A 329 14.77 -6.91 12.41
CA LEU A 329 15.33 -5.88 11.51
C LEU A 329 16.45 -6.47 10.65
N THR A 330 17.35 -7.27 11.24
CA THR A 330 18.41 -7.98 10.52
C THR A 330 17.84 -8.90 9.44
N GLN A 331 16.82 -9.69 9.79
CA GLN A 331 16.15 -10.58 8.84
C GLN A 331 15.47 -9.80 7.72
N PHE A 332 14.85 -8.66 8.02
CA PHE A 332 14.20 -7.83 7.01
C PHE A 332 15.22 -7.23 6.02
N VAL A 333 16.36 -6.73 6.51
CA VAL A 333 17.47 -6.28 5.64
C VAL A 333 17.99 -7.43 4.77
N ARG A 334 18.12 -8.64 5.34
CA ARG A 334 18.54 -9.82 4.60
C ARG A 334 17.58 -10.15 3.46
N LEU A 335 16.27 -10.09 3.69
CA LEU A 335 15.25 -10.29 2.65
C LEU A 335 15.34 -9.24 1.53
N ILE A 336 15.54 -7.97 1.88
CA ILE A 336 15.74 -6.90 0.88
C ILE A 336 16.99 -7.18 0.04
N ALA A 337 18.09 -7.61 0.66
CA ALA A 337 19.32 -7.93 -0.05
C ALA A 337 19.15 -9.16 -0.97
N GLN A 338 18.48 -10.21 -0.48
CA GLN A 338 18.15 -11.39 -1.29
C GLN A 338 17.29 -11.02 -2.50
N ASN A 339 16.29 -10.16 -2.32
CA ASN A 339 15.46 -9.65 -3.41
C ASN A 339 16.29 -8.84 -4.43
N GLN A 340 17.19 -7.97 -3.96
CA GLN A 340 18.06 -7.21 -4.85
C GLN A 340 18.99 -8.13 -5.67
N ILE A 341 19.55 -9.18 -5.06
CA ILE A 341 20.35 -10.19 -5.77
C ILE A 341 19.50 -10.94 -6.80
N LEU A 342 18.26 -11.31 -6.43
CA LEU A 342 17.33 -12.00 -7.33
C LEU A 342 16.97 -11.14 -8.55
N LEU A 343 16.69 -9.86 -8.34
CA LEU A 343 16.41 -8.90 -9.41
C LEU A 343 17.60 -8.68 -10.33
N ALA A 344 18.83 -8.67 -9.80
CA ALA A 344 20.04 -8.59 -10.61
C ALA A 344 20.21 -9.84 -11.50
N GLN A 345 19.80 -11.02 -11.03
CA GLN A 345 19.75 -12.22 -11.86
C GLN A 345 18.67 -12.15 -12.95
N ALA A 346 17.48 -11.64 -12.60
CA ALA A 346 16.40 -11.38 -13.55
C ALA A 346 16.85 -10.40 -14.65
N ASP A 347 17.61 -9.37 -14.29
CA ASP A 347 18.23 -8.44 -15.24
C ASP A 347 19.19 -9.12 -16.18
N SER A 348 20.10 -9.94 -15.62
CA SER A 348 21.10 -10.70 -16.39
C SER A 348 20.44 -11.73 -17.32
N ALA A 349 19.29 -12.25 -16.93
CA ALA A 349 18.50 -13.19 -17.73
C ALA A 349 17.56 -12.48 -18.75
N GLY A 350 17.60 -11.15 -18.84
CA GLY A 350 16.77 -10.38 -19.77
C GLY A 350 15.28 -10.36 -19.40
N VAL A 351 14.90 -10.67 -18.15
CA VAL A 351 13.50 -10.66 -17.72
C VAL A 351 12.97 -9.22 -17.70
N ARG A 352 11.96 -8.95 -18.52
CA ARG A 352 11.31 -7.64 -18.67
C ARG A 352 9.80 -7.81 -18.56
N LEU A 353 9.10 -6.71 -18.31
CA LEU A 353 7.65 -6.65 -18.50
C LEU A 353 7.29 -6.84 -19.97
N SER A 354 6.14 -7.44 -20.25
CA SER A 354 5.61 -7.42 -21.61
C SER A 354 5.16 -6.00 -21.98
N PRO A 355 5.07 -5.69 -23.29
CA PRO A 355 4.55 -4.40 -23.75
C PRO A 355 3.15 -4.08 -23.17
N GLU A 356 2.28 -5.10 -23.05
CA GLU A 356 0.91 -4.97 -22.54
C GLU A 356 0.90 -4.67 -21.04
N GLU A 357 1.74 -5.35 -20.26
CA GLU A 357 1.89 -5.08 -18.83
C GLU A 357 2.42 -3.66 -18.59
N TRP A 358 3.44 -3.26 -19.34
CA TRP A 358 3.98 -1.91 -19.27
C TRP A 358 2.92 -0.86 -19.61
N ALA A 359 2.18 -1.05 -20.71
CA ALA A 359 1.11 -0.15 -21.11
C ALA A 359 0.01 -0.03 -20.04
N SER A 360 -0.37 -1.16 -19.44
CA SER A 360 -1.35 -1.21 -18.33
C SER A 360 -0.87 -0.43 -17.10
N LEU A 361 0.40 -0.60 -16.70
CA LEU A 361 1.01 0.15 -15.60
C LEU A 361 1.04 1.66 -15.90
N GLN A 362 1.48 2.05 -17.08
CA GLN A 362 1.50 3.45 -17.52
C GLN A 362 0.12 4.08 -17.53
N GLN A 363 -0.88 3.38 -18.04
CA GLN A 363 -2.26 3.90 -18.09
C GLN A 363 -2.83 4.13 -16.67
N ARG A 364 -2.64 3.19 -15.75
CA ARG A 364 -3.08 3.35 -14.35
C ARG A 364 -2.37 4.50 -13.67
N PHE A 365 -1.04 4.59 -13.82
CA PHE A 365 -0.24 5.66 -13.24
C PHE A 365 -0.67 7.04 -13.78
N ARG A 366 -0.84 7.17 -15.10
CA ARG A 366 -1.34 8.39 -15.73
C ARG A 366 -2.69 8.81 -15.16
N GLY A 367 -3.66 7.89 -15.08
CA GLY A 367 -4.97 8.17 -14.50
C GLY A 367 -4.90 8.66 -13.03
N GLN A 368 -3.97 8.11 -12.25
CA GLN A 368 -3.74 8.57 -10.86
C GLN A 368 -3.12 9.96 -10.81
N VAL A 369 -2.13 10.26 -11.65
CA VAL A 369 -1.51 11.59 -11.77
C VAL A 369 -2.53 12.62 -12.23
N ASP A 370 -3.35 12.31 -13.22
CA ASP A 370 -4.39 13.21 -13.74
C ASP A 370 -5.48 13.45 -12.68
N THR A 371 -5.85 12.42 -11.92
CA THR A 371 -6.77 12.58 -10.78
C THR A 371 -6.18 13.54 -9.73
N LEU A 372 -4.90 13.43 -9.41
CA LEU A 372 -4.24 14.32 -8.46
C LEU A 372 -4.17 15.76 -9.00
N ARG A 373 -3.87 15.94 -10.29
CA ARG A 373 -3.91 17.26 -10.97
C ARG A 373 -5.27 17.92 -10.84
N MET A 374 -6.36 17.16 -11.05
CA MET A 374 -7.73 17.66 -10.91
C MET A 374 -8.07 18.01 -9.45
N VAL A 375 -7.72 17.17 -8.50
CA VAL A 375 -7.99 17.40 -7.07
C VAL A 375 -7.28 18.65 -6.54
N LEU A 376 -6.04 18.88 -7.00
CA LEU A 376 -5.25 20.07 -6.66
C LEU A 376 -5.58 21.28 -7.54
N ASP A 377 -6.48 21.13 -8.53
CA ASP A 377 -6.87 22.17 -9.49
C ASP A 377 -5.71 22.72 -10.34
N VAL A 378 -4.70 21.89 -10.64
CA VAL A 378 -3.53 22.27 -11.45
C VAL A 378 -3.54 21.64 -12.84
N ALA A 379 -4.69 21.17 -13.32
CA ALA A 379 -4.87 20.63 -14.65
C ALA A 379 -5.14 21.72 -15.72
N GLY A 380 -5.54 22.92 -15.29
CA GLY A 380 -5.94 24.00 -16.17
C GLY A 380 -4.80 24.79 -16.78
N GLY A 381 -5.10 25.57 -17.83
CA GLY A 381 -4.13 26.34 -18.62
C GLY A 381 -3.36 27.41 -17.84
N ASP A 382 -3.97 27.98 -16.77
CA ASP A 382 -3.33 28.98 -15.92
C ASP A 382 -2.08 28.48 -15.16
N VAL A 383 -1.94 27.16 -14.99
CA VAL A 383 -0.76 26.54 -14.39
C VAL A 383 0.11 25.85 -15.46
N ALA A 384 -0.50 25.32 -16.53
CA ALA A 384 0.17 24.47 -17.50
C ALA A 384 0.46 25.19 -18.84
N ASP A 385 -0.05 26.39 -19.08
CA ASP A 385 0.17 27.13 -20.33
C ASP A 385 1.64 27.57 -20.47
N PRO A 386 2.38 27.07 -21.47
CA PRO A 386 3.76 27.46 -21.70
C PRO A 386 3.92 28.94 -22.12
N ALA A 387 2.86 29.62 -22.59
CA ALA A 387 2.87 31.05 -22.91
C ALA A 387 2.92 31.94 -21.65
N THR A 388 2.48 31.43 -20.50
CA THR A 388 2.57 32.14 -19.22
C THR A 388 3.98 32.02 -18.62
N ALA A 389 4.49 33.11 -18.02
CA ALA A 389 5.81 33.09 -17.39
C ALA A 389 5.91 32.03 -16.29
N ALA A 390 7.02 31.32 -16.18
CA ALA A 390 7.21 30.22 -15.23
C ALA A 390 6.99 30.67 -13.77
N ALA A 391 7.39 31.88 -13.42
CA ALA A 391 7.20 32.45 -12.07
C ALA A 391 5.70 32.66 -11.76
N ASP A 392 4.90 33.10 -12.74
CA ASP A 392 3.47 33.28 -12.57
C ASP A 392 2.74 31.93 -12.46
N ARG A 393 3.09 30.94 -13.26
CA ARG A 393 2.57 29.58 -13.14
C ARG A 393 2.87 29.00 -11.75
N ALA A 394 4.08 29.18 -11.26
CA ALA A 394 4.50 28.72 -9.94
C ALA A 394 3.70 29.40 -8.81
N ARG A 395 3.45 30.71 -8.95
CA ARG A 395 2.62 31.49 -8.01
C ARG A 395 1.16 31.01 -8.02
N VAL A 396 0.57 30.80 -9.20
CA VAL A 396 -0.80 30.29 -9.32
C VAL A 396 -0.90 28.88 -8.75
N ALA A 397 0.05 28.01 -9.02
CA ALA A 397 0.11 26.67 -8.46
C ALA A 397 0.14 26.67 -6.91
N ALA A 398 0.91 27.61 -6.31
CA ALA A 398 0.94 27.79 -4.86
C ALA A 398 -0.41 28.23 -4.30
N LEU A 399 -1.08 29.19 -4.93
CA LEU A 399 -2.42 29.65 -4.51
C LEU A 399 -3.48 28.54 -4.60
N LYS A 400 -3.44 27.72 -5.65
CA LYS A 400 -4.35 26.57 -5.81
C LYS A 400 -4.10 25.50 -4.77
N LEU A 401 -2.85 25.24 -4.44
CA LEU A 401 -2.50 24.34 -3.34
C LEU A 401 -2.99 24.86 -1.98
N ASP A 402 -2.83 26.14 -1.72
CA ASP A 402 -3.37 26.78 -0.52
C ASP A 402 -4.89 26.63 -0.42
N ALA A 403 -5.61 26.91 -1.52
CA ALA A 403 -7.05 26.72 -1.61
C ALA A 403 -7.47 25.25 -1.42
N PHE A 404 -6.67 24.30 -1.87
CA PHE A 404 -6.92 22.89 -1.60
C PHE A 404 -6.85 22.57 -0.11
N PHE A 405 -5.83 23.06 0.61
CA PHE A 405 -5.71 22.86 2.05
C PHE A 405 -6.81 23.58 2.83
N ASP A 406 -7.30 24.71 2.35
CA ASP A 406 -8.47 25.39 2.94
C ASP A 406 -9.75 24.55 2.76
N ARG A 407 -9.98 23.97 1.58
CA ARG A 407 -11.09 23.02 1.36
C ARG A 407 -10.96 21.76 2.21
N LEU A 408 -9.73 21.27 2.40
CA LEU A 408 -9.46 20.12 3.27
C LEU A 408 -9.81 20.45 4.73
N ALA A 409 -9.40 21.62 5.21
CA ALA A 409 -9.72 22.12 6.55
C ALA A 409 -11.24 22.27 6.76
N ALA A 410 -11.96 22.73 5.76
CA ALA A 410 -13.41 22.86 5.78
C ALA A 410 -14.18 21.53 5.61
N GLY A 411 -13.49 20.42 5.42
CA GLY A 411 -14.10 19.10 5.17
C GLY A 411 -14.68 18.92 3.77
N HIS A 412 -14.43 19.85 2.86
CA HIS A 412 -14.93 19.85 1.47
C HIS A 412 -14.00 19.12 0.50
N SER A 413 -12.86 18.63 0.96
CA SER A 413 -11.90 17.85 0.18
C SER A 413 -11.32 16.71 1.01
N ARG A 414 -10.69 15.75 0.33
CA ARG A 414 -9.96 14.66 0.98
C ARG A 414 -8.57 14.55 0.38
N PRO A 415 -7.53 14.27 1.19
CA PRO A 415 -6.21 14.03 0.65
C PRO A 415 -6.22 12.80 -0.22
N ARG A 416 -5.42 12.82 -1.29
CA ARG A 416 -5.18 11.67 -2.17
C ARG A 416 -3.72 11.25 -2.02
N PRO A 417 -3.45 9.94 -1.93
CA PRO A 417 -2.06 9.50 -1.90
C PRO A 417 -1.35 9.88 -3.20
N MET A 418 -0.08 10.20 -3.08
CA MET A 418 0.79 10.40 -4.24
C MET A 418 0.91 9.06 -5.00
N PRO A 419 0.78 9.06 -6.35
CA PRO A 419 0.85 7.82 -7.14
C PRO A 419 2.21 7.12 -7.01
N GLY A 420 2.20 5.84 -6.66
CA GLY A 420 3.41 5.03 -6.53
C GLY A 420 4.47 5.71 -5.64
N GLN A 421 5.70 5.77 -6.15
CA GLN A 421 6.82 6.46 -5.50
C GLN A 421 7.09 7.86 -6.09
N LEU A 422 6.08 8.51 -6.70
CA LEU A 422 6.25 9.83 -7.33
C LEU A 422 6.73 10.89 -6.34
N ALA A 423 6.28 10.86 -5.08
CA ALA A 423 6.78 11.74 -4.04
C ALA A 423 8.31 11.64 -3.89
N GLN A 424 8.84 10.43 -3.84
CA GLN A 424 10.28 10.17 -3.78
C GLN A 424 11.00 10.74 -5.01
N VAL A 425 10.48 10.48 -6.21
CA VAL A 425 11.04 10.97 -7.48
C VAL A 425 11.05 12.49 -7.53
N LEU A 426 10.03 13.14 -6.98
CA LEU A 426 9.95 14.61 -6.91
C LEU A 426 10.92 15.20 -5.88
N ARG A 427 11.16 14.51 -4.77
CA ARG A 427 12.12 14.91 -3.72
C ARG A 427 13.56 14.75 -4.18
N GLU A 428 13.85 13.81 -5.08
CA GLU A 428 15.17 13.64 -5.67
C GLU A 428 15.56 14.90 -6.48
N GLY A 429 16.58 15.62 -6.03
CA GLY A 429 17.04 16.88 -6.65
C GLY A 429 16.22 18.13 -6.30
N ALA A 430 15.18 18.02 -5.44
CA ALA A 430 14.44 19.17 -4.94
C ALA A 430 15.02 19.70 -3.64
N THR A 431 14.91 21.01 -3.44
CA THR A 431 15.25 21.65 -2.15
C THR A 431 14.01 21.69 -1.29
N PHE A 432 14.04 20.97 -0.17
CA PHE A 432 12.97 20.99 0.84
C PHE A 432 13.53 20.70 2.22
N SER A 433 12.76 21.06 3.25
CA SER A 433 13.08 20.75 4.64
C SER A 433 11.82 20.74 5.51
N VAL A 434 11.86 20.00 6.60
CA VAL A 434 10.88 20.02 7.69
C VAL A 434 11.60 20.32 8.99
N ASN A 435 11.06 21.24 9.79
CA ASN A 435 11.65 21.68 11.05
C ASN A 435 11.02 20.92 12.24
N PRO A 436 11.72 19.97 12.87
CA PRO A 436 11.17 19.18 13.96
C PRO A 436 10.76 20.00 15.20
N ALA A 437 11.47 21.12 15.48
CA ALA A 437 11.16 22.00 16.61
C ALA A 437 9.86 22.80 16.37
N ALA A 438 9.59 23.19 15.13
CA ALA A 438 8.36 23.86 14.74
C ALA A 438 7.12 22.93 14.79
N LEU A 439 7.32 21.62 14.59
CA LEU A 439 6.24 20.61 14.73
C LEU A 439 5.72 20.58 16.17
N GLU A 440 6.57 20.64 17.19
CA GLU A 440 6.15 20.64 18.61
C GLU A 440 5.30 21.86 18.94
N ARG A 441 5.72 23.04 18.45
CA ARG A 441 4.94 24.29 18.60
C ARG A 441 3.60 24.21 17.88
N THR A 442 3.57 23.57 16.71
CA THR A 442 2.32 23.36 15.94
C THR A 442 1.31 22.58 16.76
N ILE A 443 1.73 21.53 17.46
CA ILE A 443 0.84 20.69 18.25
C ILE A 443 0.23 21.49 19.40
N GLU A 444 1.04 22.26 20.12
CA GLU A 444 0.54 23.09 21.22
C GLU A 444 -0.49 24.12 20.73
N LEU A 445 -0.22 24.77 19.61
CA LEU A 445 -1.13 25.73 19.01
C LEU A 445 -2.41 25.05 18.46
N ALA A 446 -2.28 23.87 17.88
CA ALA A 446 -3.44 23.10 17.38
C ALA A 446 -4.37 22.66 18.52
N LYS A 447 -3.84 22.26 19.67
CA LYS A 447 -4.63 21.97 20.87
C LYS A 447 -5.42 23.19 21.32
N GLN A 448 -4.80 24.38 21.32
CA GLN A 448 -5.47 25.64 21.68
C GLN A 448 -6.62 25.97 20.71
N TYR A 449 -6.39 25.86 19.40
CA TYR A 449 -7.43 26.08 18.40
C TYR A 449 -8.58 25.09 18.53
N LYS A 450 -8.30 23.82 18.81
CA LYS A 450 -9.33 22.80 19.00
C LYS A 450 -10.18 23.10 20.23
N LEU A 451 -9.56 23.44 21.37
CA LEU A 451 -10.28 23.83 22.59
C LEU A 451 -11.16 25.06 22.37
N ALA A 452 -10.64 26.06 21.65
CA ALA A 452 -11.41 27.25 21.33
C ALA A 452 -12.62 26.93 20.43
N ALA A 453 -12.47 26.06 19.43
CA ALA A 453 -13.56 25.63 18.57
C ALA A 453 -14.62 24.82 19.32
N ASP A 454 -14.21 23.89 20.19
CA ASP A 454 -15.11 23.09 21.02
C ASP A 454 -15.90 23.97 22.01
N SER A 455 -15.23 24.99 22.59
CA SER A 455 -15.85 25.94 23.50
C SER A 455 -16.88 26.84 22.77
N ALA A 456 -16.59 27.24 21.54
CA ALA A 456 -17.52 28.04 20.72
C ALA A 456 -18.78 27.25 20.32
N GLN A 457 -18.64 25.91 20.10
CA GLN A 457 -19.77 25.04 19.78
C GLN A 457 -20.65 24.73 20.99
N THR A 458 -20.10 24.79 22.20
CA THR A 458 -20.83 24.54 23.46
C THR A 458 -21.41 25.80 24.07
N ALA A 459 -21.09 26.99 23.57
CA ALA A 459 -21.68 28.24 24.04
C ALA A 459 -23.21 28.24 23.80
N PRO A 460 -24.04 28.53 24.82
CA PRO A 460 -25.48 28.55 24.64
C PRO A 460 -25.86 29.62 23.61
N VAL A 461 -26.60 29.21 22.58
CA VAL A 461 -27.19 30.14 21.61
C VAL A 461 -28.08 31.08 22.41
N GLN A 462 -27.65 32.33 22.58
CA GLN A 462 -28.54 33.37 23.11
C GLN A 462 -29.73 33.48 22.15
N LYS A 463 -30.87 32.91 22.55
CA LYS A 463 -32.11 33.12 21.82
C LYS A 463 -32.34 34.64 21.81
N PRO A 464 -32.62 35.25 20.64
CA PRO A 464 -33.01 36.65 20.60
C PRO A 464 -34.20 36.81 21.53
N VAL A 465 -34.08 37.71 22.50
CA VAL A 465 -35.19 38.09 23.37
C VAL A 465 -36.22 38.75 22.48
N VAL A 466 -37.22 38.00 22.09
CA VAL A 466 -38.40 38.57 21.42
C VAL A 466 -39.13 39.36 22.51
N PRO A 467 -39.28 40.72 22.39
CA PRO A 467 -40.05 41.51 23.35
C PRO A 467 -41.47 40.96 23.39
N ALA A 468 -42.01 40.76 24.57
CA ALA A 468 -43.39 40.35 24.73
C ALA A 468 -44.34 41.37 24.06
N PRO A 469 -45.37 40.92 23.34
CA PRO A 469 -46.36 41.88 22.77
C PRO A 469 -47.05 42.62 23.89
N GLY A 470 -46.82 43.97 23.99
CA GLY A 470 -47.52 44.81 24.94
C GLY A 470 -46.66 45.65 25.89
N ALA A 471 -45.32 45.67 25.77
CA ALA A 471 -44.50 46.61 26.54
C ALA A 471 -44.54 48.00 25.92
N PRO A 472 -44.88 49.07 26.69
CA PRO A 472 -44.93 50.44 26.17
C PRO A 472 -43.51 50.96 25.86
N PRO A 473 -43.34 51.88 24.89
CA PRO A 473 -42.02 52.41 24.54
C PRO A 473 -41.46 53.20 25.73
N VAL A 474 -40.23 52.85 26.12
CA VAL A 474 -39.48 53.60 27.14
C VAL A 474 -39.18 54.99 26.61
N GLY A 475 -39.69 55.94 27.38
CA GLY A 475 -39.85 57.34 27.01
C GLY A 475 -38.58 58.08 26.63
N ALA A 476 -38.74 58.99 25.68
CA ALA A 476 -37.77 59.97 25.32
C ALA A 476 -37.59 60.97 26.47
N ALA A 477 -36.37 61.34 26.79
CA ALA A 477 -36.06 62.41 27.74
C ALA A 477 -36.54 63.74 27.24
N PRO A 478 -37.05 64.66 28.16
CA PRO A 478 -37.59 65.95 27.75
C PRO A 478 -36.48 66.90 27.31
N GLY A 479 -36.72 67.55 26.18
CA GLY A 479 -35.81 68.53 25.61
C GLY A 479 -35.78 69.81 26.42
N ALA A 480 -34.62 70.44 26.47
CA ALA A 480 -34.46 71.83 26.89
C ALA A 480 -34.75 72.76 25.72
N LYS A 481 -35.61 73.81 26.02
CA LYS A 481 -35.87 74.98 25.20
C LYS A 481 -35.11 76.16 25.78
N PRO A 482 -35.11 77.29 25.09
CA PRO A 482 -34.72 77.65 23.74
C PRO A 482 -33.36 78.32 23.67
#